data_96e00a644cda353fbe812db2ce1f0240
#
_entry.id   96e00a644cda353fbe812db2ce1f0240
#
_cell.length_a   1.000
_cell.length_b   1.000
_cell.length_c   1.000
_cell.angle_alpha   90.00
_cell.angle_beta   90.00
_cell.angle_gamma   90.00
#
_symmetry.space_group_name_H-M   'P 1'
#
loop_
_entity.id
_entity.type
_entity.pdbx_description
1 polymer ?
#
loop_
_entity_poly.entity_id
_entity_poly.type
_entity_poly.pdbx_seq_one_letter_code
_entity_poly.pdbx_strand_id
1 'polypeptide(L)'
;MPGWAKLARNVAGGLILLVLLILVAVWLWSYPPAPGKFFKADAAEGTGPGHLLKSEAFKRGVPKGALARRILYTTTLNGGEPATASAVVMWKPQEDMAAPQRMILWAHGTLGAAPGCGASMQANPFADVPALGALLEEGWVYVASDYAGLTTPGPHPYLIGDGEARSVLDAARAAHELDELTLSLETVIWGHSQGGHAALWSGILARSYAPELQVKGVAALAPATDLPAIVAETETAPIGRIFSSFAAKAYADTYPDLYFSGIVRPEARWQAGEMAKRCFADARLVVPLLLAEKFTEGSIFRGGDTGTSFRKKLAENIPNR
;
A
#
# COMPACT_ATOMS: atom_id res chain seq x y z
N MET A 1 -33.54 -49.02 6.90
CA MET A 1 -33.82 -47.62 6.44
C MET A 1 -34.24 -47.70 4.99
N PRO A 2 -35.32 -47.03 4.55
CA PRO A 2 -35.75 -47.03 3.14
C PRO A 2 -34.66 -46.45 2.23
N GLY A 3 -34.56 -46.94 1.01
CA GLY A 3 -33.52 -46.54 0.04
C GLY A 3 -33.44 -45.02 -0.23
N TRP A 4 -34.56 -44.32 -0.20
CA TRP A 4 -34.64 -42.87 -0.35
C TRP A 4 -33.95 -42.10 0.79
N ALA A 5 -33.95 -42.63 2.04
CA ALA A 5 -33.27 -42.00 3.16
C ALA A 5 -31.73 -42.07 3.03
N LYS A 6 -31.19 -43.16 2.46
CA LYS A 6 -29.78 -43.26 2.15
C LYS A 6 -29.39 -42.29 1.01
N LEU A 7 -30.20 -42.20 -0.01
CA LEU A 7 -29.98 -41.28 -1.13
C LEU A 7 -30.00 -39.80 -0.61
N ALA A 8 -31.03 -39.43 0.14
CA ALA A 8 -31.14 -38.06 0.72
C ALA A 8 -29.93 -37.71 1.58
N ARG A 9 -29.45 -38.64 2.43
CA ARG A 9 -28.26 -38.43 3.26
C ARG A 9 -26.99 -38.25 2.41
N ASN A 10 -26.84 -39.04 1.35
CA ASN A 10 -25.67 -38.94 0.45
C ASN A 10 -25.68 -37.62 -0.33
N VAL A 11 -26.85 -37.18 -0.80
CA VAL A 11 -27.01 -35.88 -1.47
C VAL A 11 -26.73 -34.74 -0.50
N ALA A 12 -27.27 -34.78 0.71
CA ALA A 12 -26.99 -33.76 1.73
C ALA A 12 -25.49 -33.73 2.10
N GLY A 13 -24.85 -34.89 2.28
CA GLY A 13 -23.41 -35.00 2.52
C GLY A 13 -22.58 -34.43 1.38
N GLY A 14 -22.96 -34.70 0.13
CA GLY A 14 -22.33 -34.15 -1.06
C GLY A 14 -22.45 -32.63 -1.16
N LEU A 15 -23.63 -32.09 -0.84
CA LEU A 15 -23.85 -30.62 -0.81
C LEU A 15 -23.04 -29.93 0.27
N ILE A 16 -22.97 -30.50 1.48
CA ILE A 16 -22.15 -29.99 2.58
C ILE A 16 -20.68 -29.97 2.18
N LEU A 17 -20.18 -31.07 1.60
CA LEU A 17 -18.79 -31.14 1.13
C LEU A 17 -18.52 -30.09 0.05
N LEU A 18 -19.41 -29.90 -0.90
CA LEU A 18 -19.29 -28.89 -1.95
C LEU A 18 -19.21 -27.47 -1.34
N VAL A 19 -20.09 -27.15 -0.40
CA VAL A 19 -20.08 -25.86 0.30
C VAL A 19 -18.75 -25.65 1.04
N LEU A 20 -18.26 -26.66 1.75
CA LEU A 20 -16.98 -26.57 2.46
C LEU A 20 -15.81 -26.34 1.49
N LEU A 21 -15.80 -27.02 0.35
CA LEU A 21 -14.78 -26.83 -0.68
C LEU A 21 -14.82 -25.42 -1.26
N ILE A 22 -16.01 -24.87 -1.50
CA ILE A 22 -16.18 -23.48 -1.97
C ILE A 22 -15.66 -22.50 -0.92
N LEU A 23 -16.00 -22.68 0.35
CA LEU A 23 -15.51 -21.81 1.43
C LEU A 23 -13.98 -21.85 1.54
N VAL A 24 -13.37 -23.02 1.46
CA VAL A 24 -11.90 -23.16 1.42
C VAL A 24 -11.31 -22.48 0.19
N ALA A 25 -11.92 -22.64 -0.97
CA ALA A 25 -11.46 -22.03 -2.21
C ALA A 25 -11.53 -20.49 -2.11
N VAL A 26 -12.62 -19.93 -1.60
CA VAL A 26 -12.77 -18.47 -1.37
C VAL A 26 -11.76 -17.97 -0.34
N TRP A 27 -11.53 -18.72 0.73
CA TRP A 27 -10.54 -18.40 1.74
C TRP A 27 -9.13 -18.31 1.14
N LEU A 28 -8.71 -19.33 0.38
CA LEU A 28 -7.40 -19.36 -0.27
C LEU A 28 -7.26 -18.29 -1.35
N TRP A 29 -8.30 -18.07 -2.15
CA TRP A 29 -8.34 -17.05 -3.19
C TRP A 29 -8.25 -15.63 -2.62
N SER A 30 -8.70 -15.40 -1.39
CA SER A 30 -8.67 -14.09 -0.75
C SER A 30 -7.27 -13.60 -0.36
N TYR A 31 -6.25 -14.49 -0.37
CA TYR A 31 -4.86 -14.05 -0.20
C TYR A 31 -4.35 -13.35 -1.47
N PRO A 32 -3.49 -12.33 -1.32
CA PRO A 32 -2.85 -11.69 -2.46
C PRO A 32 -1.93 -12.66 -3.21
N PRO A 33 -1.77 -12.46 -4.53
CA PRO A 33 -0.76 -13.21 -5.28
C PRO A 33 0.64 -12.83 -4.79
N ALA A 34 1.53 -13.81 -4.71
CA ALA A 34 2.92 -13.53 -4.36
C ALA A 34 3.59 -12.65 -5.44
N PRO A 35 4.37 -11.63 -5.05
CA PRO A 35 5.14 -10.84 -5.99
C PRO A 35 6.11 -11.70 -6.81
N GLY A 36 6.13 -11.47 -8.13
CA GLY A 36 6.95 -12.21 -9.08
C GLY A 36 8.45 -11.87 -8.99
N LYS A 37 9.24 -12.47 -9.88
CA LYS A 37 10.70 -12.30 -9.93
C LYS A 37 11.16 -10.86 -10.19
N PHE A 38 10.34 -10.04 -10.85
CA PHE A 38 10.65 -8.63 -11.08
C PHE A 38 10.91 -7.88 -9.77
N PHE A 39 10.11 -8.11 -8.75
CA PHE A 39 10.15 -7.42 -7.46
C PHE A 39 11.26 -7.90 -6.51
N LYS A 40 12.05 -8.88 -6.94
CA LYS A 40 13.16 -9.41 -6.14
C LYS A 40 14.46 -8.74 -6.58
N ALA A 41 14.98 -7.87 -5.74
CA ALA A 41 16.35 -7.39 -5.78
C ALA A 41 16.79 -7.14 -4.35
N ASP A 42 18.04 -7.36 -4.07
CA ASP A 42 18.65 -6.89 -2.84
C ASP A 42 18.77 -5.35 -2.96
N ALA A 43 18.52 -4.64 -1.87
CA ALA A 43 18.91 -3.24 -1.79
C ALA A 43 20.43 -3.25 -1.97
N ALA A 44 20.90 -2.77 -3.12
CA ALA A 44 22.32 -2.91 -3.47
C ALA A 44 23.16 -2.15 -2.45
N GLU A 45 24.01 -2.86 -1.74
CA GLU A 45 24.96 -2.26 -0.83
C GLU A 45 25.79 -1.22 -1.58
N GLY A 46 25.81 0.02 -1.07
CA GLY A 46 26.60 1.12 -1.66
C GLY A 46 25.87 1.99 -2.67
N THR A 47 24.65 1.66 -3.11
CA THR A 47 23.80 2.59 -3.85
C THR A 47 22.92 3.37 -2.88
N GLY A 48 22.89 4.70 -2.99
CA GLY A 48 21.98 5.55 -2.22
C GLY A 48 20.50 5.24 -2.52
N PRO A 49 19.55 5.82 -1.76
CA PRO A 49 18.13 5.68 -2.04
C PRO A 49 17.74 6.38 -3.35
N GLY A 50 16.74 5.83 -4.04
CA GLY A 50 16.22 6.36 -5.29
C GLY A 50 16.96 5.89 -6.55
N HIS A 51 17.84 4.86 -6.45
CA HIS A 51 18.51 4.28 -7.62
C HIS A 51 17.61 3.26 -8.33
N LEU A 52 17.54 3.36 -9.66
CA LEU A 52 16.78 2.44 -10.51
C LEU A 52 17.49 1.09 -10.63
N LEU A 53 16.85 0.04 -10.14
CA LEU A 53 17.38 -1.33 -10.20
C LEU A 53 16.91 -2.09 -11.43
N LYS A 54 15.63 -1.94 -11.79
CA LYS A 54 14.99 -2.63 -12.91
C LYS A 54 13.88 -1.78 -13.52
N SER A 55 13.69 -1.93 -14.82
CA SER A 55 12.58 -1.34 -15.56
C SER A 55 12.01 -2.36 -16.54
N GLU A 56 10.68 -2.41 -16.65
CA GLU A 56 9.98 -3.20 -17.69
C GLU A 56 8.74 -2.48 -18.18
N ALA A 57 8.30 -2.77 -19.40
CA ALA A 57 7.07 -2.21 -19.94
C ALA A 57 5.85 -2.62 -19.12
N PHE A 58 4.99 -1.65 -18.78
CA PHE A 58 3.75 -1.88 -18.05
C PHE A 58 2.55 -1.55 -18.95
N LYS A 59 1.55 -2.45 -19.01
CA LYS A 59 0.41 -2.31 -19.93
C LYS A 59 -0.96 -2.33 -19.25
N ARG A 60 -1.03 -2.84 -18.00
CA ARG A 60 -2.31 -3.04 -17.32
C ARG A 60 -2.95 -1.72 -16.94
N GLY A 61 -4.16 -1.47 -17.45
CA GLY A 61 -4.92 -0.25 -17.15
C GLY A 61 -4.31 1.04 -17.71
N VAL A 62 -3.27 0.96 -18.54
CA VAL A 62 -2.66 2.13 -19.17
C VAL A 62 -3.61 2.73 -20.21
N PRO A 63 -3.92 4.04 -20.13
CA PRO A 63 -4.78 4.71 -21.09
C PRO A 63 -4.25 4.62 -22.53
N LYS A 64 -5.17 4.64 -23.50
CA LYS A 64 -4.80 4.61 -24.93
C LYS A 64 -3.88 5.79 -25.28
N GLY A 65 -2.78 5.47 -25.96
CA GLY A 65 -1.78 6.48 -26.38
C GLY A 65 -0.75 6.82 -25.30
N ALA A 66 -0.92 6.37 -24.06
CA ALA A 66 0.11 6.49 -23.04
C ALA A 66 1.08 5.31 -23.07
N LEU A 67 2.29 5.54 -22.58
CA LEU A 67 3.32 4.55 -22.30
C LEU A 67 3.50 4.45 -20.79
N ALA A 68 3.89 3.27 -20.31
CA ALA A 68 4.22 3.12 -18.91
C ALA A 68 5.35 2.09 -18.70
N ARG A 69 6.16 2.37 -17.68
CA ARG A 69 7.18 1.48 -17.14
C ARG A 69 6.84 1.12 -15.71
N ARG A 70 6.99 -0.14 -15.35
CA ARG A 70 7.12 -0.53 -13.95
C ARG A 70 8.60 -0.51 -13.60
N ILE A 71 8.94 0.15 -12.51
CA ILE A 71 10.30 0.27 -12.02
C ILE A 71 10.44 -0.38 -10.65
N LEU A 72 11.64 -0.89 -10.36
CA LEU A 72 12.08 -1.33 -9.05
C LEU A 72 13.26 -0.45 -8.65
N TYR A 73 13.26 0.08 -7.46
CA TYR A 73 14.26 1.06 -7.01
C TYR A 73 14.63 0.87 -5.54
N THR A 74 15.77 1.44 -5.16
CA THR A 74 16.24 1.49 -3.79
C THR A 74 15.52 2.60 -3.03
N THR A 75 15.18 2.33 -1.77
CA THR A 75 14.62 3.30 -0.83
C THR A 75 15.12 2.97 0.58
N THR A 76 14.63 3.69 1.56
CA THR A 76 14.88 3.40 2.97
C THR A 76 13.58 3.36 3.76
N LEU A 77 13.56 2.56 4.83
CA LEU A 77 12.47 2.57 5.80
C LEU A 77 12.63 3.71 6.82
N ASN A 78 11.67 3.77 7.73
CA ASN A 78 11.72 4.65 8.90
C ASN A 78 12.99 4.34 9.73
N GLY A 79 13.86 5.31 9.89
CA GLY A 79 15.17 5.08 10.55
C GLY A 79 16.35 4.96 9.58
N GLY A 80 16.10 4.83 8.28
CA GLY A 80 17.14 4.81 7.24
C GLY A 80 17.61 3.41 6.84
N GLU A 81 16.96 2.34 7.32
CA GLU A 81 17.28 0.96 6.91
C GLU A 81 17.06 0.77 5.41
N PRO A 82 18.04 0.19 4.67
CA PRO A 82 17.92 -0.04 3.25
C PRO A 82 16.71 -0.93 2.91
N ALA A 83 15.96 -0.53 1.88
CA ALA A 83 14.81 -1.26 1.36
C ALA A 83 14.72 -1.11 -0.16
N THR A 84 13.78 -1.83 -0.76
CA THR A 84 13.39 -1.65 -2.15
C THR A 84 11.91 -1.38 -2.24
N ALA A 85 11.52 -0.62 -3.25
CA ALA A 85 10.12 -0.39 -3.59
C ALA A 85 9.94 -0.45 -5.10
N SER A 86 8.70 -0.57 -5.57
CA SER A 86 8.37 -0.44 -6.97
C SER A 86 7.46 0.76 -7.23
N ALA A 87 7.41 1.19 -8.48
CA ALA A 87 6.50 2.22 -8.93
C ALA A 87 6.06 1.96 -10.37
N VAL A 88 5.00 2.63 -10.79
CA VAL A 88 4.64 2.78 -12.20
C VAL A 88 4.92 4.22 -12.61
N VAL A 89 5.71 4.39 -13.66
CA VAL A 89 5.96 5.67 -14.33
C VAL A 89 5.17 5.65 -15.63
N MET A 90 4.31 6.64 -15.86
CA MET A 90 3.43 6.71 -17.03
C MET A 90 3.48 8.10 -17.65
N TRP A 91 3.51 8.15 -18.97
CA TRP A 91 3.54 9.39 -19.74
C TRP A 91 2.82 9.24 -21.07
N LYS A 92 2.48 10.34 -21.67
CA LYS A 92 2.05 10.38 -23.07
C LYS A 92 3.18 10.96 -23.91
N PRO A 93 3.57 10.30 -25.02
CA PRO A 93 4.57 10.87 -25.92
C PRO A 93 4.20 12.28 -26.37
N GLN A 94 5.13 13.22 -26.28
CA GLN A 94 5.01 14.59 -26.72
C GLN A 94 5.78 14.78 -28.02
N GLU A 95 5.53 15.87 -28.76
CA GLU A 95 6.26 16.21 -30.00
C GLU A 95 7.76 16.41 -29.72
N ASP A 96 8.08 17.03 -28.57
CA ASP A 96 9.46 17.22 -28.09
C ASP A 96 9.68 16.49 -26.77
N MET A 97 10.20 15.27 -26.84
CA MET A 97 10.57 14.48 -25.66
C MET A 97 11.88 14.93 -25.00
N ALA A 98 12.66 15.83 -25.66
CA ALA A 98 13.88 16.39 -25.05
C ALA A 98 13.55 17.54 -24.09
N ALA A 99 12.40 18.18 -24.23
CA ALA A 99 11.94 19.20 -23.29
C ALA A 99 11.64 18.57 -21.92
N PRO A 100 12.13 19.18 -20.80
CA PRO A 100 11.90 18.64 -19.47
C PRO A 100 10.41 18.58 -19.09
N GLN A 101 9.91 17.37 -18.79
CA GLN A 101 8.52 17.11 -18.44
C GLN A 101 8.31 17.21 -16.93
N ARG A 102 7.24 17.86 -16.51
CA ARG A 102 6.87 17.98 -15.09
C ARG A 102 6.37 16.65 -14.53
N MET A 103 6.67 16.37 -13.28
CA MET A 103 6.23 15.16 -12.59
C MET A 103 5.08 15.42 -11.64
N ILE A 104 4.16 14.47 -11.58
CA ILE A 104 3.22 14.30 -10.48
C ILE A 104 3.48 12.96 -9.78
N LEU A 105 3.77 13.03 -8.49
CA LEU A 105 3.93 11.84 -7.64
C LEU A 105 2.57 11.49 -7.05
N TRP A 106 2.11 10.29 -7.33
CA TRP A 106 0.87 9.78 -6.77
C TRP A 106 1.14 8.83 -5.61
N ALA A 107 0.62 9.16 -4.45
CA ALA A 107 0.58 8.33 -3.27
C ALA A 107 -0.81 7.70 -3.15
N HIS A 108 -0.90 6.37 -3.37
CA HIS A 108 -2.18 5.66 -3.37
C HIS A 108 -2.75 5.46 -1.97
N GLY A 109 -4.06 5.34 -1.88
CA GLY A 109 -4.77 5.01 -0.63
C GLY A 109 -4.54 3.56 -0.19
N THR A 110 -5.14 3.18 0.93
CA THR A 110 -4.99 1.85 1.52
C THR A 110 -5.40 0.73 0.58
N LEU A 111 -4.45 -0.15 0.27
CA LEU A 111 -4.68 -1.38 -0.51
C LEU A 111 -4.39 -2.64 0.31
N GLY A 112 -3.80 -2.52 1.49
CA GLY A 112 -3.44 -3.60 2.39
C GLY A 112 -2.09 -3.36 3.06
N ALA A 113 -1.61 -4.33 3.83
CA ALA A 113 -0.31 -4.29 4.48
C ALA A 113 0.58 -5.49 4.13
N ALA A 114 0.10 -6.38 3.27
CA ALA A 114 0.81 -7.61 2.89
C ALA A 114 1.48 -7.49 1.52
N PRO A 115 2.59 -8.21 1.29
CA PRO A 115 3.17 -8.37 -0.05
C PRO A 115 2.12 -8.90 -1.04
N GLY A 116 2.07 -8.28 -2.22
CA GLY A 116 1.06 -8.58 -3.24
C GLY A 116 -0.11 -7.59 -3.28
N CYS A 117 -0.17 -6.63 -2.34
CA CYS A 117 -1.21 -5.61 -2.30
C CYS A 117 -0.82 -4.28 -2.98
N GLY A 118 0.39 -4.15 -3.55
CA GLY A 118 0.80 -2.94 -4.25
C GLY A 118 -0.13 -2.56 -5.41
N ALA A 119 -0.26 -1.27 -5.68
CA ALA A 119 -1.13 -0.73 -6.72
C ALA A 119 -0.85 -1.33 -8.09
N SER A 120 0.42 -1.48 -8.47
CA SER A 120 0.84 -2.09 -9.73
C SER A 120 0.44 -3.56 -9.89
N MET A 121 0.07 -4.24 -8.81
CA MET A 121 -0.41 -5.62 -8.82
C MET A 121 -1.93 -5.75 -8.93
N GLN A 122 -2.69 -4.67 -8.74
CA GLN A 122 -4.14 -4.68 -8.84
C GLN A 122 -4.63 -4.85 -10.27
N ALA A 123 -5.89 -5.31 -10.43
CA ALA A 123 -6.53 -5.45 -11.74
C ALA A 123 -6.69 -4.09 -12.44
N ASN A 124 -7.07 -3.07 -11.69
CA ASN A 124 -7.29 -1.69 -12.15
C ASN A 124 -6.40 -0.71 -11.36
N PRO A 125 -5.09 -0.65 -11.65
CA PRO A 125 -4.12 0.06 -10.80
C PRO A 125 -4.31 1.58 -10.75
N PHE A 126 -5.09 2.16 -11.66
CA PHE A 126 -5.28 3.60 -11.81
C PHE A 126 -6.73 4.05 -11.64
N ALA A 127 -7.62 3.18 -11.14
CA ALA A 127 -9.06 3.47 -11.05
C ALA A 127 -9.36 4.71 -10.19
N ASP A 128 -8.60 4.92 -9.12
CA ASP A 128 -8.84 5.97 -8.13
C ASP A 128 -7.94 7.21 -8.34
N VAL A 129 -7.22 7.30 -9.46
CA VAL A 129 -6.35 8.44 -9.75
C VAL A 129 -7.17 9.58 -10.36
N PRO A 130 -7.34 10.71 -9.65
CA PRO A 130 -8.15 11.82 -10.17
C PRO A 130 -7.49 12.43 -11.40
N ALA A 131 -8.29 12.73 -12.42
CA ALA A 131 -7.86 13.47 -13.61
C ALA A 131 -6.64 12.91 -14.36
N LEU A 132 -6.28 11.62 -14.19
CA LEU A 132 -5.09 11.02 -14.80
C LEU A 132 -5.02 11.27 -16.31
N GLY A 133 -6.13 11.11 -17.04
CA GLY A 133 -6.18 11.35 -18.47
C GLY A 133 -5.82 12.80 -18.83
N ALA A 134 -6.38 13.78 -18.11
CA ALA A 134 -6.10 15.20 -18.33
C ALA A 134 -4.63 15.54 -18.03
N LEU A 135 -4.07 14.99 -16.96
CA LEU A 135 -2.66 15.18 -16.61
C LEU A 135 -1.72 14.68 -17.72
N LEU A 136 -2.00 13.51 -18.28
CA LEU A 136 -1.22 12.93 -19.36
C LEU A 136 -1.35 13.75 -20.66
N GLU A 137 -2.56 14.28 -20.97
CA GLU A 137 -2.77 15.17 -22.11
C GLU A 137 -1.99 16.49 -21.98
N GLU A 138 -1.88 17.03 -20.75
CA GLU A 138 -1.08 18.21 -20.43
C GLU A 138 0.44 17.96 -20.38
N GLY A 139 0.89 16.75 -20.73
CA GLY A 139 2.30 16.38 -20.76
C GLY A 139 2.95 16.12 -19.42
N TRP A 140 2.16 15.87 -18.36
CA TRP A 140 2.72 15.45 -17.07
C TRP A 140 3.16 14.00 -17.11
N VAL A 141 4.26 13.70 -16.43
CA VAL A 141 4.69 12.34 -16.13
C VAL A 141 4.14 11.95 -14.76
N TYR A 142 3.34 10.89 -14.76
CA TYR A 142 2.77 10.32 -13.56
C TYR A 142 3.71 9.27 -12.97
N VAL A 143 4.05 9.38 -11.69
CA VAL A 143 4.91 8.46 -10.95
C VAL A 143 4.18 7.99 -9.70
N ALA A 144 3.85 6.71 -9.63
CA ALA A 144 3.10 6.12 -8.52
C ALA A 144 3.90 5.03 -7.82
N SER A 145 4.35 5.32 -6.61
CA SER A 145 4.99 4.33 -5.75
C SER A 145 3.99 3.26 -5.27
N ASP A 146 4.40 1.99 -5.26
CA ASP A 146 3.70 0.92 -4.56
C ASP A 146 4.02 0.90 -3.05
N TYR A 147 4.89 1.77 -2.57
CA TYR A 147 5.57 1.75 -1.27
C TYR A 147 6.42 0.50 -1.02
N ALA A 148 7.40 0.59 -0.14
CA ALA A 148 8.18 -0.55 0.33
C ALA A 148 7.26 -1.60 1.00
N GLY A 149 7.59 -2.89 0.83
CA GLY A 149 6.90 -4.00 1.48
C GLY A 149 5.59 -4.45 0.83
N LEU A 150 4.95 -3.65 -0.06
CA LEU A 150 3.71 -4.09 -0.74
C LEU A 150 3.95 -4.94 -1.98
N THR A 151 5.13 -4.81 -2.59
CA THR A 151 5.54 -5.61 -3.76
C THR A 151 6.90 -6.24 -3.57
N THR A 152 7.68 -5.72 -2.66
CA THR A 152 9.07 -6.07 -2.37
C THR A 152 9.21 -6.72 -0.99
N PRO A 153 10.34 -7.38 -0.68
CA PRO A 153 10.61 -7.88 0.66
C PRO A 153 10.68 -6.76 1.71
N GLY A 154 10.41 -7.11 2.96
CA GLY A 154 10.43 -6.18 4.10
C GLY A 154 9.05 -5.73 4.56
N PRO A 155 8.97 -4.96 5.64
CA PRO A 155 7.72 -4.44 6.16
C PRO A 155 7.19 -3.31 5.28
N HIS A 156 5.85 -3.21 5.20
CA HIS A 156 5.19 -2.04 4.64
C HIS A 156 4.98 -1.00 5.75
N PRO A 157 5.49 0.25 5.60
CA PRO A 157 5.36 1.30 6.61
C PRO A 157 3.97 1.95 6.58
N TYR A 158 2.91 1.17 6.75
CA TYR A 158 1.52 1.64 6.69
C TYR A 158 1.24 2.71 7.75
N LEU A 159 0.89 3.92 7.30
CA LEU A 159 0.68 5.10 8.15
C LEU A 159 1.90 5.43 9.04
N ILE A 160 3.09 5.12 8.57
CA ILE A 160 4.36 5.53 9.14
C ILE A 160 5.00 6.53 8.17
N GLY A 161 4.84 7.80 8.48
CA GLY A 161 5.01 8.89 7.52
C GLY A 161 6.41 8.99 6.91
N ASP A 162 7.46 8.79 7.70
CA ASP A 162 8.84 8.83 7.18
C ASP A 162 9.08 7.74 6.11
N GLY A 163 8.68 6.50 6.37
CA GLY A 163 8.89 5.39 5.43
C GLY A 163 8.02 5.49 4.17
N GLU A 164 6.77 5.95 4.29
CA GLU A 164 5.91 6.19 3.13
C GLU A 164 6.47 7.31 2.24
N ALA A 165 6.86 8.43 2.86
CA ALA A 165 7.40 9.59 2.15
C ALA A 165 8.70 9.28 1.41
N ARG A 166 9.61 8.52 2.02
CA ARG A 166 10.85 8.07 1.37
C ARG A 166 10.55 7.25 0.13
N SER A 167 9.62 6.29 0.21
CA SER A 167 9.21 5.50 -0.95
C SER A 167 8.68 6.39 -2.09
N VAL A 168 7.90 7.43 -1.79
CA VAL A 168 7.35 8.36 -2.79
C VAL A 168 8.44 9.22 -3.41
N LEU A 169 9.31 9.82 -2.61
CA LEU A 169 10.38 10.70 -3.09
C LEU A 169 11.46 9.95 -3.88
N ASP A 170 11.80 8.73 -3.44
CA ASP A 170 12.76 7.89 -4.13
C ASP A 170 12.22 7.33 -5.45
N ALA A 171 10.90 7.16 -5.60
CA ALA A 171 10.30 6.85 -6.89
C ALA A 171 10.54 7.96 -7.92
N ALA A 172 10.51 9.23 -7.50
CA ALA A 172 10.85 10.35 -8.37
C ALA A 172 12.33 10.31 -8.80
N ARG A 173 13.25 10.06 -7.86
CA ARG A 173 14.68 9.90 -8.16
C ARG A 173 14.91 8.80 -9.19
N ALA A 174 14.34 7.63 -8.96
CA ALA A 174 14.46 6.49 -9.88
C ALA A 174 13.81 6.76 -11.25
N ALA A 175 12.75 7.54 -11.30
CA ALA A 175 12.14 7.94 -12.57
C ALA A 175 13.07 8.83 -13.41
N HIS A 176 13.92 9.65 -12.80
CA HIS A 176 14.95 10.45 -13.49
C HIS A 176 16.05 9.59 -14.16
N GLU A 177 16.20 8.32 -13.76
CA GLU A 177 17.17 7.39 -14.35
C GLU A 177 16.59 6.60 -15.55
N LEU A 178 15.35 6.89 -15.97
CA LEU A 178 14.76 6.31 -17.19
C LEU A 178 15.26 7.04 -18.44
N ASP A 179 15.96 6.33 -19.32
CA ASP A 179 16.54 6.90 -20.55
C ASP A 179 15.49 7.48 -21.52
N GLU A 180 14.22 7.02 -21.43
CA GLU A 180 13.14 7.46 -22.31
C GLU A 180 12.54 8.81 -21.94
N LEU A 181 12.91 9.38 -20.78
CA LEU A 181 12.32 10.60 -20.25
C LEU A 181 13.35 11.66 -19.91
N THR A 182 13.06 12.89 -20.28
CA THR A 182 13.74 14.06 -19.71
C THR A 182 12.80 14.69 -18.69
N LEU A 183 13.10 14.53 -17.40
CA LEU A 183 12.23 14.99 -16.33
C LEU A 183 12.71 16.32 -15.75
N SER A 184 11.77 17.21 -15.46
CA SER A 184 12.01 18.42 -14.68
C SER A 184 12.13 18.06 -13.19
N LEU A 185 12.95 18.79 -12.46
CA LEU A 185 12.99 18.70 -10.99
C LEU A 185 11.71 19.29 -10.34
N GLU A 186 10.91 20.05 -11.09
CA GLU A 186 9.62 20.56 -10.61
C GLU A 186 8.61 19.42 -10.45
N THR A 187 8.13 19.25 -9.23
CA THR A 187 7.32 18.11 -8.83
C THR A 187 6.11 18.55 -8.02
N VAL A 188 4.97 17.93 -8.26
CA VAL A 188 3.77 18.04 -7.44
C VAL A 188 3.48 16.69 -6.81
N ILE A 189 3.01 16.67 -5.58
CA ILE A 189 2.71 15.43 -4.85
C ILE A 189 1.21 15.38 -4.58
N TRP A 190 0.55 14.31 -5.00
CA TRP A 190 -0.87 14.06 -4.74
C TRP A 190 -1.06 12.75 -4.00
N GLY A 191 -2.06 12.70 -3.14
CA GLY A 191 -2.40 11.46 -2.46
C GLY A 191 -3.81 11.47 -1.88
N HIS A 192 -4.37 10.27 -1.69
CA HIS A 192 -5.70 10.09 -1.14
C HIS A 192 -5.65 9.18 0.09
N SER A 193 -6.39 9.53 1.15
CA SER A 193 -6.49 8.73 2.38
C SER A 193 -5.12 8.45 3.01
N GLN A 194 -4.66 7.17 3.14
CA GLN A 194 -3.27 6.81 3.47
C GLN A 194 -2.28 7.58 2.57
N GLY A 195 -2.54 7.63 1.27
CA GLY A 195 -1.71 8.37 0.33
C GLY A 195 -1.74 9.88 0.56
N GLY A 196 -2.83 10.43 1.08
CA GLY A 196 -2.90 11.83 1.53
C GLY A 196 -1.96 12.07 2.71
N HIS A 197 -1.89 11.15 3.66
CA HIS A 197 -0.91 11.15 4.75
C HIS A 197 0.52 11.07 4.19
N ALA A 198 0.80 10.13 3.30
CA ALA A 198 2.10 9.98 2.65
C ALA A 198 2.50 11.23 1.84
N ALA A 199 1.56 11.87 1.15
CA ALA A 199 1.81 13.10 0.39
C ALA A 199 2.20 14.27 1.32
N LEU A 200 1.50 14.46 2.45
CA LEU A 200 1.85 15.47 3.45
C LEU A 200 3.25 15.22 4.02
N TRP A 201 3.55 14.00 4.43
CA TRP A 201 4.87 13.62 4.93
C TRP A 201 5.97 13.78 3.86
N SER A 202 5.67 13.48 2.59
CA SER A 202 6.60 13.73 1.47
C SER A 202 6.91 15.21 1.34
N GLY A 203 5.90 16.08 1.45
CA GLY A 203 6.11 17.53 1.46
C GLY A 203 6.96 18.01 2.63
N ILE A 204 6.74 17.48 3.84
CA ILE A 204 7.51 17.77 5.04
C ILE A 204 8.98 17.34 4.88
N LEU A 205 9.22 16.13 4.36
CA LEU A 205 10.56 15.55 4.26
C LEU A 205 11.35 16.05 3.04
N ALA A 206 10.68 16.48 1.96
CA ALA A 206 11.33 16.78 0.68
C ALA A 206 12.56 17.67 0.84
N ARG A 207 12.46 18.75 1.61
CA ARG A 207 13.57 19.70 1.76
C ARG A 207 14.82 19.10 2.40
N SER A 208 14.67 18.16 3.32
CA SER A 208 15.80 17.55 4.04
C SER A 208 16.26 16.24 3.41
N TYR A 209 15.36 15.46 2.82
CA TYR A 209 15.63 14.13 2.30
C TYR A 209 15.91 14.12 0.80
N ALA A 210 15.19 14.92 0.02
CA ALA A 210 15.30 15.02 -1.43
C ALA A 210 15.41 16.49 -1.88
N PRO A 211 16.45 17.23 -1.41
CA PRO A 211 16.59 18.67 -1.67
C PRO A 211 16.73 19.03 -3.15
N GLU A 212 17.10 18.09 -3.99
CA GLU A 212 17.16 18.24 -5.46
C GLU A 212 15.77 18.34 -6.09
N LEU A 213 14.73 17.73 -5.49
CA LEU A 213 13.36 17.82 -6.00
C LEU A 213 12.72 19.16 -5.61
N GLN A 214 12.24 19.90 -6.58
CA GLN A 214 11.55 21.16 -6.38
C GLN A 214 10.05 20.93 -6.20
N VAL A 215 9.64 20.54 -4.98
CA VAL A 215 8.22 20.34 -4.67
C VAL A 215 7.48 21.68 -4.72
N LYS A 216 6.63 21.86 -5.74
CA LYS A 216 5.84 23.08 -5.99
C LYS A 216 4.50 23.07 -5.25
N GLY A 217 4.01 21.90 -4.86
CA GLY A 217 2.74 21.79 -4.14
C GLY A 217 2.44 20.37 -3.70
N VAL A 218 1.59 20.26 -2.69
CA VAL A 218 1.06 19.00 -2.18
C VAL A 218 -0.47 19.09 -2.16
N ALA A 219 -1.14 18.10 -2.76
CA ALA A 219 -2.58 17.94 -2.69
C ALA A 219 -2.93 16.65 -1.93
N ALA A 220 -3.42 16.79 -0.72
CA ALA A 220 -3.85 15.68 0.11
C ALA A 220 -5.38 15.61 0.16
N LEU A 221 -5.94 14.55 -0.44
CA LEU A 221 -7.38 14.30 -0.49
C LEU A 221 -7.78 13.40 0.67
N ALA A 222 -8.67 13.88 1.53
CA ALA A 222 -9.14 13.16 2.73
C ALA A 222 -8.01 12.45 3.51
N PRO A 223 -6.92 13.16 3.86
CA PRO A 223 -5.73 12.56 4.44
C PRO A 223 -5.98 12.00 5.85
N ALA A 224 -5.33 10.90 6.19
CA ALA A 224 -5.32 10.37 7.54
C ALA A 224 -4.35 11.21 8.42
N THR A 225 -4.82 12.32 8.96
CA THR A 225 -3.97 13.31 9.66
C THR A 225 -3.93 13.15 11.18
N ASP A 226 -5.02 12.72 11.82
CA ASP A 226 -5.06 12.44 13.25
C ASP A 226 -5.26 10.96 13.49
N LEU A 227 -4.15 10.19 13.45
CA LEU A 227 -4.21 8.74 13.55
C LEU A 227 -4.80 8.23 14.88
N PRO A 228 -4.48 8.83 16.06
CA PRO A 228 -5.12 8.45 17.30
C PRO A 228 -6.64 8.66 17.31
N ALA A 229 -7.11 9.78 16.78
CA ALA A 229 -8.55 10.07 16.71
C ALA A 229 -9.25 9.14 15.72
N ILE A 230 -8.69 8.96 14.51
CA ILE A 230 -9.24 8.04 13.50
C ILE A 230 -9.37 6.63 14.07
N VAL A 231 -8.34 6.12 14.76
CA VAL A 231 -8.41 4.81 15.42
C VAL A 231 -9.52 4.79 16.47
N ALA A 232 -9.57 5.78 17.37
CA ALA A 232 -10.58 5.82 18.44
C ALA A 232 -12.02 5.85 17.92
N GLU A 233 -12.26 6.57 16.81
CA GLU A 233 -13.59 6.70 16.21
C GLU A 233 -14.00 5.47 15.39
N THR A 234 -13.04 4.75 14.79
CA THR A 234 -13.34 3.71 13.82
C THR A 234 -13.04 2.28 14.28
N GLU A 235 -12.29 2.10 15.37
CA GLU A 235 -11.78 0.78 15.83
C GLU A 235 -12.85 -0.28 16.09
N THR A 236 -14.12 0.12 16.28
CA THR A 236 -15.25 -0.80 16.46
C THR A 236 -16.02 -1.07 15.17
N ALA A 237 -15.81 -0.29 14.11
CA ALA A 237 -16.42 -0.49 12.82
C ALA A 237 -15.66 -1.57 12.00
N PRO A 238 -16.33 -2.37 11.15
CA PRO A 238 -15.67 -3.43 10.39
C PRO A 238 -14.47 -2.95 9.57
N ILE A 239 -14.61 -1.86 8.81
CA ILE A 239 -13.51 -1.28 8.02
C ILE A 239 -12.41 -0.75 8.94
N GLY A 240 -12.77 -0.10 10.04
CA GLY A 240 -11.79 0.37 11.03
C GLY A 240 -10.99 -0.76 11.66
N ARG A 241 -11.60 -1.92 11.95
CA ARG A 241 -10.88 -3.12 12.41
C ARG A 241 -9.87 -3.64 11.40
N ILE A 242 -10.22 -3.59 10.12
CA ILE A 242 -9.29 -3.98 9.03
C ILE A 242 -8.08 -3.03 9.00
N PHE A 243 -8.32 -1.71 8.98
CA PHE A 243 -7.24 -0.71 8.97
C PHE A 243 -6.40 -0.75 10.26
N SER A 244 -7.05 -0.95 11.40
CA SER A 244 -6.39 -1.18 12.68
C SER A 244 -5.48 -2.41 12.65
N SER A 245 -5.88 -3.48 11.96
CA SER A 245 -5.06 -4.68 11.79
C SER A 245 -3.82 -4.41 10.93
N PHE A 246 -3.96 -3.61 9.88
CA PHE A 246 -2.81 -3.17 9.05
C PHE A 246 -1.85 -2.30 9.87
N ALA A 247 -2.36 -1.31 10.61
CA ALA A 247 -1.55 -0.47 11.48
C ALA A 247 -0.84 -1.28 12.57
N ALA A 248 -1.56 -2.16 13.27
CA ALA A 248 -0.97 -3.01 14.30
C ALA A 248 0.19 -3.88 13.76
N LYS A 249 0.03 -4.43 12.54
CA LYS A 249 1.08 -5.22 11.88
C LYS A 249 2.27 -4.35 11.47
N ALA A 250 2.02 -3.24 10.78
CA ALA A 250 3.07 -2.34 10.29
C ALA A 250 3.90 -1.75 11.43
N TYR A 251 3.24 -1.30 12.50
CA TYR A 251 3.93 -0.74 13.66
C TYR A 251 4.74 -1.78 14.44
N ALA A 252 4.20 -2.99 14.58
CA ALA A 252 4.92 -4.09 15.21
C ALA A 252 6.14 -4.56 14.38
N ASP A 253 6.09 -4.44 13.07
CA ASP A 253 7.21 -4.81 12.20
C ASP A 253 8.28 -3.71 12.10
N THR A 254 7.90 -2.45 12.38
CA THR A 254 8.77 -1.29 12.20
C THR A 254 9.41 -0.83 13.51
N TYR A 255 8.67 -0.84 14.62
CA TYR A 255 9.15 -0.32 15.90
C TYR A 255 9.61 -1.47 16.82
N PRO A 256 10.90 -1.53 17.21
CA PRO A 256 11.46 -2.64 18.00
C PRO A 256 10.84 -2.82 19.38
N ASP A 257 10.26 -1.76 19.93
CA ASP A 257 9.57 -1.74 21.23
C ASP A 257 8.11 -2.16 21.15
N LEU A 258 7.58 -2.42 19.95
CA LEU A 258 6.23 -2.88 19.72
C LEU A 258 6.20 -4.29 19.14
N TYR A 259 5.22 -5.07 19.55
CA TYR A 259 4.95 -6.40 18.97
C TYR A 259 3.45 -6.62 18.82
N PHE A 260 3.07 -7.31 17.77
CA PHE A 260 1.67 -7.51 17.40
C PHE A 260 0.82 -8.06 18.54
N SER A 261 1.36 -9.03 19.30
CA SER A 261 0.66 -9.61 20.45
C SER A 261 0.54 -8.67 21.65
N GLY A 262 1.32 -7.60 21.69
CA GLY A 262 1.20 -6.54 22.69
C GLY A 262 0.16 -5.49 22.29
N ILE A 263 0.04 -5.20 21.00
CA ILE A 263 -0.93 -4.23 20.45
C ILE A 263 -2.33 -4.85 20.41
N VAL A 264 -2.45 -6.09 19.93
CA VAL A 264 -3.73 -6.77 19.69
C VAL A 264 -4.11 -7.65 20.86
N ARG A 265 -5.35 -7.51 21.34
CA ARG A 265 -5.89 -8.35 22.43
C ARG A 265 -5.94 -9.84 22.03
N PRO A 266 -5.76 -10.77 22.97
CA PRO A 266 -5.64 -12.21 22.69
C PRO A 266 -6.75 -12.77 21.79
N GLU A 267 -8.00 -12.37 22.06
CA GLU A 267 -9.22 -12.89 21.42
C GLU A 267 -9.32 -12.43 19.94
N ALA A 268 -8.67 -11.32 19.57
CA ALA A 268 -8.70 -10.76 18.22
C ALA A 268 -7.44 -11.07 17.40
N ARG A 269 -6.40 -11.68 17.97
CA ARG A 269 -5.09 -11.86 17.30
C ARG A 269 -5.17 -12.65 16.01
N TRP A 270 -5.94 -13.74 16.02
CA TRP A 270 -6.09 -14.55 14.82
C TRP A 270 -6.78 -13.77 13.70
N GLN A 271 -7.93 -13.14 14.02
CA GLN A 271 -8.71 -12.38 13.06
C GLN A 271 -7.91 -11.19 12.50
N ALA A 272 -7.29 -10.39 13.38
CA ALA A 272 -6.45 -9.26 13.00
C ALA A 272 -5.25 -9.70 12.15
N GLY A 273 -4.59 -10.80 12.54
CA GLY A 273 -3.50 -11.37 11.76
C GLY A 273 -3.94 -11.85 10.38
N GLU A 274 -5.13 -12.44 10.26
CA GLU A 274 -5.69 -12.87 8.98
C GLU A 274 -6.17 -11.68 8.12
N MET A 275 -6.71 -10.62 8.72
CA MET A 275 -7.02 -9.37 8.01
C MET A 275 -5.74 -8.72 7.47
N ALA A 276 -4.68 -8.65 8.28
CA ALA A 276 -3.41 -8.03 7.89
C ALA A 276 -2.66 -8.77 6.75
N LYS A 277 -2.98 -10.04 6.49
CA LYS A 277 -2.43 -10.82 5.38
C LYS A 277 -3.16 -10.65 4.05
N ARG A 278 -4.19 -9.83 3.98
CA ARG A 278 -5.06 -9.66 2.81
C ARG A 278 -5.08 -8.22 2.33
N CYS A 279 -5.45 -8.04 1.06
CA CYS A 279 -5.59 -6.71 0.49
C CYS A 279 -6.95 -6.09 0.80
N PHE A 280 -6.97 -4.77 0.83
CA PHE A 280 -8.17 -3.94 0.86
C PHE A 280 -8.51 -3.49 -0.56
N ALA A 281 -8.63 -4.45 -1.48
CA ALA A 281 -8.89 -4.17 -2.88
C ALA A 281 -9.69 -5.31 -3.50
N ASP A 282 -10.51 -4.99 -4.49
CA ASP A 282 -11.34 -5.89 -5.27
C ASP A 282 -12.28 -6.81 -4.44
N ALA A 283 -12.79 -7.88 -5.05
CA ALA A 283 -13.69 -8.83 -4.40
C ALA A 283 -13.01 -9.68 -3.29
N ARG A 284 -11.68 -9.65 -3.17
CA ARG A 284 -10.94 -10.35 -2.10
C ARG A 284 -11.21 -9.76 -0.73
N LEU A 285 -11.70 -8.53 -0.67
CA LEU A 285 -12.13 -7.84 0.55
C LEU A 285 -13.25 -8.60 1.29
N VAL A 286 -13.98 -9.51 0.64
CA VAL A 286 -15.08 -10.26 1.27
C VAL A 286 -14.64 -11.01 2.54
N VAL A 287 -13.47 -11.65 2.54
CA VAL A 287 -12.99 -12.38 3.71
C VAL A 287 -12.56 -11.44 4.85
N PRO A 288 -11.74 -10.39 4.65
CA PRO A 288 -11.49 -9.38 5.67
C PRO A 288 -12.78 -8.79 6.28
N LEU A 289 -13.77 -8.45 5.46
CA LEU A 289 -15.06 -7.93 5.96
C LEU A 289 -15.82 -8.95 6.80
N LEU A 290 -15.86 -10.21 6.39
CA LEU A 290 -16.49 -11.27 7.18
C LEU A 290 -15.76 -11.47 8.52
N LEU A 291 -14.44 -11.46 8.54
CA LEU A 291 -13.65 -11.54 9.76
C LEU A 291 -13.94 -10.36 10.69
N ALA A 292 -13.95 -9.16 10.15
CA ALA A 292 -14.19 -7.94 10.91
C ALA A 292 -15.63 -7.85 11.44
N GLU A 293 -16.63 -8.26 10.66
CA GLU A 293 -18.04 -8.12 10.99
C GLU A 293 -18.56 -9.25 11.88
N LYS A 294 -18.21 -10.51 11.57
CA LYS A 294 -18.82 -11.69 12.17
C LYS A 294 -17.98 -12.38 13.23
N PHE A 295 -16.68 -12.20 13.18
CA PHE A 295 -15.74 -12.92 14.02
C PHE A 295 -14.90 -12.02 14.94
N THR A 296 -15.12 -10.69 14.91
CA THR A 296 -14.43 -9.74 15.77
C THR A 296 -15.44 -8.83 16.46
N GLU A 297 -15.48 -8.88 17.78
CA GLU A 297 -16.31 -8.01 18.61
C GLU A 297 -15.48 -6.82 19.11
N GLY A 298 -16.08 -5.63 19.19
CA GLY A 298 -15.44 -4.43 19.73
C GLY A 298 -14.14 -4.03 19.02
N SER A 299 -13.26 -3.37 19.73
CA SER A 299 -11.92 -3.02 19.26
C SER A 299 -10.98 -4.23 19.24
N ILE A 300 -10.04 -4.26 18.29
CA ILE A 300 -8.97 -5.26 18.28
C ILE A 300 -7.85 -4.95 19.26
N PHE A 301 -7.77 -3.72 19.75
CA PHE A 301 -6.65 -3.26 20.56
C PHE A 301 -6.70 -3.72 22.01
N ARG A 302 -5.51 -3.92 22.55
CA ARG A 302 -5.29 -4.21 23.95
C ARG A 302 -5.26 -2.89 24.75
N GLY A 303 -5.87 -2.89 25.93
CA GLY A 303 -5.67 -1.83 26.91
C GLY A 303 -4.32 -1.91 27.62
N GLY A 304 -4.00 -0.92 28.46
CA GLY A 304 -2.78 -0.89 29.27
C GLY A 304 -1.57 -0.29 28.57
N ASP A 305 -0.35 -0.50 29.11
CA ASP A 305 0.88 0.22 28.71
C ASP A 305 1.25 0.02 27.23
N THR A 306 1.09 -1.17 26.68
CA THR A 306 1.39 -1.43 25.26
C THR A 306 0.42 -0.69 24.34
N GLY A 307 -0.85 -0.58 24.73
CA GLY A 307 -1.81 0.26 24.03
C GLY A 307 -1.41 1.73 24.06
N THR A 308 -0.86 2.19 25.19
CA THR A 308 -0.33 3.55 25.34
C THR A 308 0.89 3.80 24.44
N SER A 309 1.86 2.87 24.38
CA SER A 309 3.05 2.98 23.52
C SER A 309 2.66 2.99 22.06
N PHE A 310 1.74 2.14 21.62
CA PHE A 310 1.24 2.14 20.23
C PHE A 310 0.54 3.46 19.89
N ARG A 311 -0.33 3.97 20.76
CA ARG A 311 -1.02 5.27 20.55
C ARG A 311 -0.03 6.43 20.49
N LYS A 312 1.04 6.40 21.29
CA LYS A 312 2.12 7.39 21.21
C LYS A 312 2.80 7.33 19.84
N LYS A 313 3.10 6.14 19.32
CA LYS A 313 3.68 5.99 17.98
C LYS A 313 2.72 6.46 16.88
N LEU A 314 1.41 6.25 16.99
CA LEU A 314 0.43 6.85 16.09
C LEU A 314 0.50 8.40 16.13
N ALA A 315 0.59 8.99 17.31
CA ALA A 315 0.71 10.44 17.45
C ALA A 315 2.02 11.01 16.86
N GLU A 316 3.13 10.29 16.95
CA GLU A 316 4.42 10.64 16.31
C GLU A 316 4.34 10.66 14.77
N ASN A 317 3.33 9.99 14.18
CA ASN A 317 3.10 9.93 12.73
C ASN A 317 2.02 10.91 12.24
N ILE A 318 1.58 11.86 13.05
CA ILE A 318 0.72 12.96 12.61
C ILE A 318 1.54 13.96 11.77
N PRO A 319 1.11 14.30 10.53
CA PRO A 319 1.81 15.27 9.68
C PRO A 319 1.53 16.70 10.17
N ASN A 320 2.28 17.17 11.15
CA ASN A 320 2.03 18.44 11.85
C ASN A 320 3.26 19.38 11.91
N ARG A 321 4.22 19.25 11.00
CA ARG A 321 5.47 20.03 10.98
C ARG A 321 5.50 21.05 9.86
#